data_17ffd49978a6a5cb72d7ccb520061995
#
_entry.id   17ffd49978a6a5cb72d7ccb520061995
#
_cell.length_a   1.000
_cell.length_b   1.000
_cell.length_c   1.000
_cell.angle_alpha   90.00
_cell.angle_beta   90.00
_cell.angle_gamma   90.00
#
_symmetry.space_group_name_H-M   'P 1'
#
loop_
_entity.id
_entity.type
_entity.pdbx_description
1 polymer ?
#
loop_
_entity_poly.entity_id
_entity_poly.type
_entity_poly.pdbx_seq_one_letter_code
_entity_poly.pdbx_strand_id
1 'polypeptide(L)'
;MSRSEQLKFRIRPAGEGALCLTLEAALDEEKNIRIMALKARLEREGETLGFGETIPGFVSLLVRYDALHMDYEEAYGALERLAGESFGGEVFRADADVPRGAAASCTAGAFAVRAGAEKGAASSGTAPAAGRLVEIPVCYGGDFGEDLGFVAAHGGLTEEEVIRIHSGRDYRIYMLGFLPGFPYLGGLDSRLFTPRLSAPRVKIPAGSVGIGGEQTGIYPLESPGGWQLIGRTPLTLFSPERGGALPYGPGDRIRFVPISPQEYARIRDMQEGGGNHAV
;
A
#
# COMPACT_ATOMS: atom_id res chain seq x y z
N MET A 1 -15.44 26.80 9.33
CA MET A 1 -14.21 26.25 9.91
C MET A 1 -14.61 24.99 10.67
N SER A 2 -14.46 23.82 10.05
CA SER A 2 -14.75 22.53 10.68
C SER A 2 -13.74 22.29 11.79
N ARG A 3 -14.23 21.92 13.00
CA ARG A 3 -13.38 21.44 14.10
C ARG A 3 -12.61 20.23 13.54
N SER A 4 -11.28 20.33 13.52
CA SER A 4 -10.42 19.17 13.23
C SER A 4 -10.76 18.08 14.25
N GLU A 5 -11.33 16.99 13.79
CA GLU A 5 -11.63 15.84 14.63
C GLU A 5 -10.31 15.33 15.24
N GLN A 6 -10.25 15.35 16.57
CA GLN A 6 -9.09 14.84 17.31
C GLN A 6 -8.99 13.34 17.08
N LEU A 7 -7.90 12.89 16.46
CA LEU A 7 -7.70 11.45 16.20
C LEU A 7 -7.10 10.77 17.43
N LYS A 8 -7.75 9.70 17.86
CA LYS A 8 -7.19 8.81 18.87
C LYS A 8 -6.19 7.87 18.24
N PHE A 9 -5.04 7.70 18.88
CA PHE A 9 -4.00 6.78 18.43
C PHE A 9 -3.37 6.03 19.60
N ARG A 10 -2.75 4.90 19.26
CA ARG A 10 -1.99 4.07 20.20
C ARG A 10 -0.59 3.88 19.67
N ILE A 11 0.38 3.85 20.58
CA ILE A 11 1.75 3.46 20.29
C ILE A 11 2.06 2.18 21.07
N ARG A 12 2.63 1.20 20.39
CA ARG A 12 3.03 -0.09 20.97
C ARG A 12 4.44 -0.45 20.52
N PRO A 13 5.19 -1.18 21.36
CA PRO A 13 6.47 -1.74 20.93
C PRO A 13 6.26 -2.76 19.79
N ALA A 14 7.18 -2.79 18.83
CA ALA A 14 7.20 -3.71 17.71
C ALA A 14 8.61 -4.35 17.58
N GLY A 15 9.00 -5.13 18.58
CA GLY A 15 10.36 -5.63 18.74
C GLY A 15 11.26 -4.68 19.54
N GLU A 16 12.58 -4.90 19.51
CA GLU A 16 13.55 -4.20 20.36
C GLU A 16 13.90 -2.78 19.87
N GLY A 17 13.70 -2.47 18.61
CA GLY A 17 14.10 -1.19 17.99
C GLY A 17 13.02 -0.59 17.09
N ALA A 18 11.72 -0.81 17.42
CA ALA A 18 10.63 -0.22 16.64
C ALA A 18 9.39 0.03 17.50
N LEU A 19 8.61 1.03 17.08
CA LEU A 19 7.31 1.40 17.62
C LEU A 19 6.26 1.30 16.50
N CYS A 20 5.08 0.80 16.82
CA CYS A 20 3.93 0.81 15.92
C CYS A 20 2.88 1.78 16.44
N LEU A 21 2.69 2.88 15.73
CA LEU A 21 1.59 3.81 15.93
C LEU A 21 0.40 3.34 15.11
N THR A 22 -0.79 3.29 15.72
CA THR A 22 -2.04 2.90 15.06
C THR A 22 -3.14 3.89 15.41
N LEU A 23 -3.85 4.40 14.40
CA LEU A 23 -5.06 5.19 14.60
C LEU A 23 -6.23 4.28 14.92
N GLU A 24 -7.08 4.68 15.88
CA GLU A 24 -8.34 3.98 16.16
C GLU A 24 -9.37 4.32 15.09
N ALA A 25 -9.37 3.54 14.00
CA ALA A 25 -10.28 3.80 12.90
C ALA A 25 -10.40 2.64 11.91
N ALA A 26 -11.57 2.58 11.25
CA ALA A 26 -11.74 1.84 10.01
C ALA A 26 -10.86 2.45 8.88
N LEU A 27 -10.73 1.71 7.79
CA LEU A 27 -10.04 2.16 6.59
C LEU A 27 -10.65 3.47 6.08
N ASP A 28 -9.87 4.56 6.11
CA ASP A 28 -10.30 5.91 5.80
C ASP A 28 -9.17 6.66 5.10
N GLU A 29 -9.48 7.33 3.99
CA GLU A 29 -8.50 8.06 3.19
C GLU A 29 -7.90 9.23 3.99
N GLU A 30 -8.70 9.98 4.75
CA GLU A 30 -8.22 11.12 5.52
C GLU A 30 -7.19 10.69 6.57
N LYS A 31 -7.45 9.58 7.26
CA LYS A 31 -6.55 9.03 8.26
C LYS A 31 -5.25 8.53 7.66
N ASN A 32 -5.31 7.87 6.48
CA ASN A 32 -4.10 7.51 5.76
C ASN A 32 -3.30 8.75 5.34
N ILE A 33 -3.95 9.83 4.89
CA ILE A 33 -3.27 11.10 4.57
C ILE A 33 -2.50 11.61 5.79
N ARG A 34 -3.09 11.55 6.98
CA ARG A 34 -2.44 11.99 8.22
C ARG A 34 -1.26 11.08 8.62
N ILE A 35 -1.39 9.77 8.45
CA ILE A 35 -0.26 8.81 8.62
C ILE A 35 0.87 9.16 7.65
N MET A 36 0.56 9.43 6.40
CA MET A 36 1.58 9.80 5.41
C MET A 36 2.23 11.17 5.70
N ALA A 37 1.48 12.11 6.26
CA ALA A 37 2.02 13.39 6.70
C ALA A 37 2.99 13.22 7.88
N LEU A 38 2.64 12.39 8.88
CA LEU A 38 3.54 12.05 9.98
C LEU A 38 4.79 11.31 9.49
N LYS A 39 4.63 10.36 8.57
CA LYS A 39 5.76 9.67 7.92
C LYS A 39 6.71 10.68 7.28
N ALA A 40 6.20 11.57 6.43
CA ALA A 40 7.01 12.58 5.76
C ALA A 40 7.71 13.53 6.74
N ARG A 41 7.09 13.82 7.89
CA ARG A 41 7.71 14.59 8.96
C ARG A 41 8.86 13.81 9.61
N LEU A 42 8.65 12.56 9.95
CA LEU A 42 9.68 11.70 10.53
C LEU A 42 10.87 11.50 9.57
N GLU A 43 10.64 11.43 8.26
CA GLU A 43 11.72 11.34 7.26
C GLU A 43 12.55 12.62 7.17
N ARG A 44 11.97 13.80 7.47
CA ARG A 44 12.71 15.06 7.49
C ARG A 44 13.44 15.33 8.80
N GLU A 45 12.80 15.00 9.91
CA GLU A 45 13.23 15.41 11.27
C GLU A 45 13.75 14.22 12.08
N GLY A 46 13.42 12.99 11.67
CA GLY A 46 13.62 11.78 12.47
C GLY A 46 15.08 11.42 12.69
N GLU A 47 15.95 11.64 11.71
CA GLU A 47 17.38 11.30 11.83
C GLU A 47 18.02 12.08 13.00
N THR A 48 17.66 13.34 13.18
CA THR A 48 18.13 14.15 14.31
C THR A 48 17.50 13.75 15.64
N LEU A 49 16.40 13.02 15.61
CA LEU A 49 15.66 12.55 16.78
C LEU A 49 15.96 11.06 17.10
N GLY A 50 16.86 10.42 16.36
CA GLY A 50 17.22 9.01 16.56
C GLY A 50 16.25 8.02 15.92
N PHE A 51 15.30 8.49 15.09
CA PHE A 51 14.43 7.62 14.30
C PHE A 51 15.05 7.26 12.96
N GLY A 52 14.84 6.01 12.55
CA GLY A 52 15.29 5.48 11.26
C GLY A 52 14.13 5.30 10.27
N GLU A 53 14.10 4.14 9.63
CA GLU A 53 13.10 3.78 8.63
C GLU A 53 11.67 3.84 9.16
N THR A 54 10.75 4.34 8.33
CA THR A 54 9.32 4.38 8.63
C THR A 54 8.53 3.61 7.58
N ILE A 55 7.66 2.69 8.01
CA ILE A 55 6.87 1.83 7.13
C ILE A 55 5.37 2.10 7.37
N PRO A 56 4.66 2.68 6.39
CA PRO A 56 3.25 2.96 6.53
C PRO A 56 2.39 1.71 6.33
N GLY A 57 1.33 1.58 7.13
CA GLY A 57 0.20 0.71 6.91
C GLY A 57 -1.04 1.51 6.50
N PHE A 58 -2.22 0.89 6.52
CA PHE A 58 -3.48 1.59 6.19
C PHE A 58 -3.78 2.76 7.11
N VAL A 59 -3.76 2.51 8.42
CA VAL A 59 -3.99 3.47 9.51
C VAL A 59 -2.92 3.34 10.58
N SER A 60 -1.75 2.85 10.22
CA SER A 60 -0.64 2.62 11.13
C SER A 60 0.68 3.07 10.53
N LEU A 61 1.66 3.29 11.40
CA LEU A 61 3.03 3.63 11.02
C LEU A 61 3.99 2.86 11.92
N LEU A 62 4.81 2.01 11.32
CA LEU A 62 5.95 1.42 12.00
C LEU A 62 7.11 2.40 11.91
N VAL A 63 7.71 2.71 13.05
CA VAL A 63 8.82 3.65 13.17
C VAL A 63 9.98 2.92 13.85
N ARG A 64 11.10 2.80 13.15
CA ARG A 64 12.33 2.24 13.73
C ARG A 64 13.09 3.33 14.49
N TYR A 65 13.79 2.94 15.54
CA TYR A 65 14.73 3.77 16.27
C TYR A 65 16.00 2.99 16.59
N ASP A 66 17.09 3.71 16.82
CA ASP A 66 18.36 3.10 17.17
C ASP A 66 18.40 2.81 18.69
N ALA A 67 18.12 1.55 19.05
CA ALA A 67 18.09 1.10 20.43
C ALA A 67 19.46 1.12 21.14
N LEU A 68 20.56 1.41 20.43
CA LEU A 68 21.86 1.63 21.04
C LEU A 68 22.06 3.07 21.54
N HIS A 69 21.30 4.02 20.98
CA HIS A 69 21.44 5.45 21.26
C HIS A 69 20.19 6.08 21.88
N MET A 70 19.03 5.39 21.84
CA MET A 70 17.77 5.86 22.35
C MET A 70 17.04 4.71 23.06
N ASP A 71 16.60 4.92 24.27
CA ASP A 71 15.81 3.90 24.96
C ASP A 71 14.32 3.95 24.54
N TYR A 72 13.54 2.96 24.98
CA TYR A 72 12.14 2.82 24.62
C TYR A 72 11.30 4.04 25.07
N GLU A 73 11.52 4.55 26.28
CA GLU A 73 10.73 5.64 26.85
C GLU A 73 11.02 6.97 26.12
N GLU A 74 12.27 7.18 25.75
CA GLU A 74 12.69 8.33 24.95
C GLU A 74 12.06 8.27 23.55
N ALA A 75 12.14 7.11 22.86
CA ALA A 75 11.54 6.89 21.56
C ALA A 75 10.00 7.05 21.60
N TYR A 76 9.38 6.46 22.62
CA TYR A 76 7.93 6.57 22.84
C TYR A 76 7.51 8.02 23.02
N GLY A 77 8.13 8.74 23.94
CA GLY A 77 7.79 10.13 24.26
C GLY A 77 8.02 11.08 23.07
N ALA A 78 9.07 10.84 22.28
CA ALA A 78 9.35 11.62 21.06
C ALA A 78 8.28 11.37 19.98
N LEU A 79 7.93 10.11 19.74
CA LEU A 79 6.89 9.77 18.75
C LEU A 79 5.50 10.24 19.21
N GLU A 80 5.19 10.10 20.50
CA GLU A 80 3.94 10.59 21.10
C GLU A 80 3.75 12.07 20.87
N ARG A 81 4.78 12.89 21.12
CA ARG A 81 4.74 14.34 20.90
C ARG A 81 4.55 14.70 19.42
N LEU A 82 5.33 14.09 18.52
CA LEU A 82 5.23 14.33 17.08
C LEU A 82 3.85 13.97 16.52
N ALA A 83 3.30 12.85 16.97
CA ALA A 83 1.97 12.39 16.57
C ALA A 83 0.87 13.28 17.15
N GLY A 84 0.97 13.69 18.43
CA GLY A 84 0.04 14.61 19.07
C GLY A 84 -0.04 15.95 18.33
N GLU A 85 1.10 16.53 17.96
CA GLU A 85 1.17 17.74 17.14
C GLU A 85 0.59 17.54 15.72
N SER A 86 0.80 16.38 15.12
CA SER A 86 0.34 16.11 13.75
C SER A 86 -1.14 15.78 13.66
N PHE A 87 -1.71 15.17 14.72
CA PHE A 87 -3.11 14.71 14.73
C PHE A 87 -4.04 15.61 15.54
N GLY A 88 -3.49 16.54 16.34
CA GLY A 88 -4.26 17.43 17.21
C GLY A 88 -5.03 16.69 18.31
N GLY A 89 -4.63 15.46 18.65
CA GLY A 89 -5.34 14.55 19.54
C GLY A 89 -4.54 14.10 20.75
N GLU A 90 -5.26 13.56 21.74
CA GLU A 90 -4.68 12.92 22.91
C GLU A 90 -4.27 11.47 22.62
N VAL A 91 -3.14 11.08 23.18
CA VAL A 91 -2.67 9.69 23.18
C VAL A 91 -3.55 8.85 24.08
N PHE A 92 -4.08 7.77 23.56
CA PHE A 92 -4.69 6.74 24.39
C PHE A 92 -3.57 5.80 24.89
N ARG A 93 -3.07 6.04 26.11
CA ARG A 93 -2.19 5.07 26.76
C ARG A 93 -3.05 3.83 27.05
N ALA A 94 -2.83 2.75 26.30
CA ALA A 94 -3.34 1.46 26.71
C ALA A 94 -2.67 1.09 28.03
N ASP A 95 -3.49 0.72 29.02
CA ASP A 95 -3.07 0.37 30.37
C ASP A 95 -1.80 -0.49 30.42
N ALA A 96 -1.06 -0.30 31.50
CA ALA A 96 0.25 -0.87 31.82
C ALA A 96 0.31 -2.41 31.93
N ASP A 97 -0.69 -3.14 31.43
CA ASP A 97 -0.85 -4.59 31.56
C ASP A 97 -0.73 -5.36 30.24
N VAL A 98 0.29 -5.06 29.43
CA VAL A 98 0.70 -6.01 28.37
C VAL A 98 1.94 -6.75 28.89
N PRO A 99 1.88 -8.08 29.07
CA PRO A 99 3.06 -8.86 29.49
C PRO A 99 4.18 -8.64 28.47
N ARG A 100 5.39 -8.30 28.96
CA ARG A 100 6.61 -8.28 28.15
C ARG A 100 6.77 -9.65 27.49
N GLY A 101 6.48 -9.75 26.20
CA GLY A 101 6.56 -11.00 25.45
C GLY A 101 5.39 -11.31 24.50
N ALA A 102 4.27 -10.60 24.58
CA ALA A 102 3.20 -10.77 23.61
C ALA A 102 3.51 -9.92 22.37
N ALA A 103 4.06 -10.53 21.33
CA ALA A 103 4.15 -9.93 20.01
C ALA A 103 2.73 -9.57 19.55
N ALA A 104 2.38 -8.30 19.67
CA ALA A 104 1.13 -7.80 19.11
C ALA A 104 1.23 -8.01 17.59
N SER A 105 0.37 -8.88 17.07
CA SER A 105 0.16 -9.06 15.63
C SER A 105 -0.27 -7.72 15.04
N CYS A 106 0.71 -6.90 14.64
CA CYS A 106 0.48 -5.99 13.56
C CYS A 106 0.21 -6.87 12.35
N THR A 107 -1.05 -6.98 11.93
CA THR A 107 -1.46 -7.70 10.72
C THR A 107 -1.09 -6.93 9.45
N ALA A 108 0.10 -6.38 9.41
CA ALA A 108 0.90 -6.20 8.22
C ALA A 108 1.83 -7.42 8.22
N GLY A 109 1.69 -8.31 7.22
CA GLY A 109 2.53 -9.48 7.10
C GLY A 109 4.00 -9.08 7.21
N ALA A 110 4.60 -9.33 8.37
CA ALA A 110 6.00 -9.06 8.61
C ALA A 110 6.82 -10.11 7.88
N PHE A 111 7.15 -9.83 6.63
CA PHE A 111 8.29 -10.45 5.97
C PHE A 111 9.48 -9.52 6.15
N ALA A 112 10.42 -9.93 6.98
CA ALA A 112 11.73 -9.31 7.08
C ALA A 112 12.48 -9.53 5.75
N VAL A 113 12.36 -8.59 4.83
CA VAL A 113 13.26 -8.48 3.70
C VAL A 113 14.49 -7.74 4.22
N ARG A 114 15.64 -8.44 4.28
CA ARG A 114 16.95 -7.81 4.33
C ARG A 114 17.13 -7.04 3.02
N ALA A 115 16.75 -5.79 3.00
CA ALA A 115 17.10 -4.89 1.92
C ALA A 115 18.49 -4.31 2.21
N GLY A 116 19.44 -4.62 1.35
CA GLY A 116 20.62 -3.81 1.20
C GLY A 116 20.17 -2.47 0.61
N ALA A 117 20.15 -1.42 1.43
CA ALA A 117 19.72 -0.11 0.98
C ALA A 117 20.92 0.60 0.32
N GLU A 118 20.91 0.69 -0.99
CA GLU A 118 21.58 1.79 -1.66
C GLU A 118 20.63 2.99 -1.70
N LYS A 119 21.20 4.16 -1.30
CA LYS A 119 20.48 5.44 -1.23
C LYS A 119 20.02 5.89 -2.61
N GLY A 120 18.74 5.65 -2.94
CA GLY A 120 18.08 6.33 -4.04
C GLY A 120 17.74 7.76 -3.62
N ALA A 121 18.17 8.74 -4.42
CA ALA A 121 18.12 10.16 -4.16
C ALA A 121 16.75 10.66 -3.68
N ALA A 122 16.75 11.29 -2.49
CA ALA A 122 15.65 12.04 -1.96
C ALA A 122 15.39 13.28 -2.83
N SER A 123 14.22 13.38 -3.44
CA SER A 123 13.73 14.63 -4.01
C SER A 123 13.26 15.55 -2.89
N SER A 124 13.89 16.70 -2.80
CA SER A 124 13.67 17.78 -1.82
C SER A 124 12.23 18.24 -1.73
N GLY A 125 11.78 18.36 -0.51
CA GLY A 125 10.71 19.06 0.13
C GLY A 125 9.71 19.90 -0.66
N THR A 126 8.44 19.55 -0.47
CA THR A 126 7.30 20.49 -0.36
C THR A 126 6.14 19.73 0.31
N ALA A 127 5.18 20.46 0.94
CA ALA A 127 3.98 19.93 1.62
C ALA A 127 3.33 18.76 0.87
N PRO A 128 2.51 17.89 1.52
CA PRO A 128 1.97 16.69 0.86
C PRO A 128 1.17 17.11 -0.36
N ALA A 129 1.86 17.19 -1.50
CA ALA A 129 1.24 17.36 -2.79
C ALA A 129 0.26 16.20 -2.99
N ALA A 130 -0.90 16.50 -3.56
CA ALA A 130 -1.79 15.46 -4.05
C ALA A 130 -0.92 14.41 -4.79
N GLY A 131 -0.96 13.14 -4.32
CA GLY A 131 -0.09 12.10 -4.88
C GLY A 131 -0.26 12.03 -6.40
N ARG A 132 0.78 11.61 -7.11
CA ARG A 132 0.77 11.50 -8.58
C ARG A 132 -0.34 10.56 -9.02
N LEU A 133 -0.97 10.86 -10.15
CA LEU A 133 -1.86 9.93 -10.82
C LEU A 133 -1.03 9.07 -11.80
N VAL A 134 -1.10 7.76 -11.63
CA VAL A 134 -0.44 6.77 -12.49
C VAL A 134 -1.51 5.99 -13.23
N GLU A 135 -1.51 6.07 -14.55
CA GLU A 135 -2.43 5.32 -15.40
C GLU A 135 -1.84 3.93 -15.68
N ILE A 136 -2.64 2.89 -15.42
CA ILE A 136 -2.27 1.50 -15.63
C ILE A 136 -3.19 0.90 -16.69
N PRO A 137 -2.68 0.58 -17.90
CA PRO A 137 -3.45 -0.10 -18.92
C PRO A 137 -3.80 -1.52 -18.48
N VAL A 138 -5.05 -1.93 -18.63
CA VAL A 138 -5.56 -3.25 -18.21
C VAL A 138 -6.45 -3.85 -19.28
N CYS A 139 -6.13 -5.07 -19.72
CA CYS A 139 -7.03 -5.90 -20.48
C CYS A 139 -7.90 -6.71 -19.53
N TYR A 140 -9.22 -6.55 -19.63
CA TYR A 140 -10.19 -7.18 -18.74
C TYR A 140 -10.80 -8.44 -19.34
N GLY A 141 -11.18 -9.39 -18.48
CA GLY A 141 -11.90 -10.59 -18.85
C GLY A 141 -11.12 -11.62 -19.67
N GLY A 142 -11.79 -12.65 -20.13
CA GLY A 142 -11.18 -13.74 -20.89
C GLY A 142 -9.95 -14.33 -20.19
N ASP A 143 -8.88 -14.58 -20.95
CA ASP A 143 -7.60 -15.11 -20.42
C ASP A 143 -6.84 -14.12 -19.51
N PHE A 144 -7.26 -12.87 -19.46
CA PHE A 144 -6.65 -11.84 -18.64
C PHE A 144 -7.33 -11.70 -17.27
N GLY A 145 -8.61 -12.07 -17.15
CA GLY A 145 -9.42 -11.88 -15.94
C GLY A 145 -10.51 -12.95 -15.85
N GLU A 146 -10.13 -14.17 -15.55
CA GLU A 146 -11.01 -15.37 -15.54
C GLU A 146 -12.21 -15.26 -14.58
N ASP A 147 -12.13 -14.38 -13.54
CA ASP A 147 -13.19 -14.23 -12.56
C ASP A 147 -14.09 -13.00 -12.81
N LEU A 148 -13.90 -12.27 -13.94
CA LEU A 148 -14.71 -11.08 -14.22
C LEU A 148 -16.21 -11.41 -14.22
N GLY A 149 -16.60 -12.51 -14.85
CA GLY A 149 -18.01 -12.98 -14.87
C GLY A 149 -18.53 -13.33 -13.48
N PHE A 150 -17.69 -13.90 -12.61
CA PHE A 150 -18.08 -14.17 -11.22
C PHE A 150 -18.32 -12.87 -10.44
N VAL A 151 -17.41 -11.87 -10.58
CA VAL A 151 -17.58 -10.55 -9.93
C VAL A 151 -18.84 -9.86 -10.43
N ALA A 152 -19.10 -9.93 -11.73
CA ALA A 152 -20.32 -9.37 -12.34
C ALA A 152 -21.59 -10.02 -11.77
N ALA A 153 -21.65 -11.34 -11.77
CA ALA A 153 -22.80 -12.09 -11.24
C ALA A 153 -23.01 -11.84 -9.73
N HIS A 154 -21.93 -11.76 -8.95
CA HIS A 154 -21.98 -11.49 -7.52
C HIS A 154 -22.56 -10.09 -7.22
N GLY A 155 -22.15 -9.08 -8.00
CA GLY A 155 -22.64 -7.71 -7.88
C GLY A 155 -23.98 -7.42 -8.56
N GLY A 156 -24.57 -8.40 -9.26
CA GLY A 156 -25.78 -8.20 -10.08
C GLY A 156 -25.54 -7.23 -11.25
N LEU A 157 -24.35 -7.26 -11.83
CA LEU A 157 -23.88 -6.37 -12.88
C LEU A 157 -23.56 -7.16 -14.16
N THR A 158 -23.41 -6.46 -15.28
CA THR A 158 -22.74 -7.02 -16.47
C THR A 158 -21.21 -6.86 -16.36
N GLU A 159 -20.47 -7.62 -17.14
CA GLU A 159 -18.99 -7.49 -17.19
C GLU A 159 -18.55 -6.08 -17.61
N GLU A 160 -19.27 -5.47 -18.57
CA GLU A 160 -19.02 -4.11 -19.02
C GLU A 160 -19.27 -3.07 -17.91
N GLU A 161 -20.28 -3.30 -17.08
CA GLU A 161 -20.56 -2.45 -15.92
C GLU A 161 -19.46 -2.58 -14.87
N VAL A 162 -18.97 -3.79 -14.59
CA VAL A 162 -17.82 -4.01 -13.69
C VAL A 162 -16.61 -3.24 -14.21
N ILE A 163 -16.25 -3.39 -15.49
CA ILE A 163 -15.12 -2.68 -16.11
C ILE A 163 -15.30 -1.17 -15.98
N ARG A 164 -16.48 -0.65 -16.35
CA ARG A 164 -16.78 0.79 -16.29
C ARG A 164 -16.68 1.35 -14.87
N ILE A 165 -17.19 0.62 -13.87
CA ILE A 165 -17.14 1.05 -12.46
C ILE A 165 -15.71 0.97 -11.95
N HIS A 166 -14.99 -0.12 -12.24
CA HIS A 166 -13.62 -0.31 -11.78
C HIS A 166 -12.65 0.70 -12.41
N SER A 167 -12.76 0.98 -13.69
CA SER A 167 -11.88 1.93 -14.40
C SER A 167 -12.31 3.40 -14.25
N GLY A 168 -13.53 3.66 -13.80
CA GLY A 168 -14.12 4.99 -13.73
C GLY A 168 -13.69 5.85 -12.53
N ARG A 169 -12.67 5.44 -11.79
CA ARG A 169 -12.21 6.16 -10.58
C ARG A 169 -10.71 6.05 -10.35
N ASP A 170 -10.21 6.94 -9.51
CA ASP A 170 -8.83 6.96 -9.06
C ASP A 170 -8.71 6.27 -7.70
N TYR A 171 -7.82 5.30 -7.61
CA TYR A 171 -7.58 4.52 -6.39
C TYR A 171 -6.35 5.04 -5.67
N ARG A 172 -6.49 5.46 -4.41
CA ARG A 172 -5.36 5.84 -3.60
C ARG A 172 -4.56 4.62 -3.16
N ILE A 173 -3.24 4.70 -3.27
CA ILE A 173 -2.32 3.71 -2.70
C ILE A 173 -2.14 4.05 -1.23
N TYR A 174 -2.70 3.22 -0.35
CA TYR A 174 -2.54 3.38 1.10
C TYR A 174 -1.18 2.90 1.58
N MET A 175 -0.75 1.76 1.08
CA MET A 175 0.52 1.14 1.42
C MET A 175 0.99 0.19 0.32
N LEU A 176 2.26 -0.16 0.36
CA LEU A 176 2.83 -1.25 -0.42
C LEU A 176 3.19 -2.40 0.53
N GLY A 177 3.00 -3.66 0.11
CA GLY A 177 3.31 -4.81 0.96
C GLY A 177 2.82 -6.12 0.39
N PHE A 178 2.85 -7.19 1.16
CA PHE A 178 2.59 -8.57 0.73
C PHE A 178 3.64 -9.09 -0.25
N LEU A 179 3.82 -8.44 -1.38
CA LEU A 179 4.88 -8.66 -2.37
C LEU A 179 5.60 -7.32 -2.62
N PRO A 180 6.87 -7.33 -3.06
CA PRO A 180 7.55 -6.13 -3.50
C PRO A 180 6.71 -5.39 -4.55
N GLY A 181 6.27 -4.17 -4.23
CA GLY A 181 5.48 -3.35 -5.12
C GLY A 181 3.97 -3.62 -5.18
N PHE A 182 3.41 -4.57 -4.43
CA PHE A 182 1.96 -4.78 -4.41
C PHE A 182 1.25 -3.57 -3.79
N PRO A 183 0.40 -2.84 -4.54
CA PRO A 183 -0.31 -1.68 -4.02
C PRO A 183 -1.63 -2.12 -3.38
N TYR A 184 -1.83 -1.74 -2.13
CA TYR A 184 -3.14 -1.81 -1.49
C TYR A 184 -3.94 -0.56 -1.80
N LEU A 185 -4.99 -0.72 -2.60
CA LEU A 185 -5.80 0.36 -3.14
C LEU A 185 -7.10 0.53 -2.36
N GLY A 186 -7.39 1.76 -1.98
CA GLY A 186 -8.66 2.14 -1.38
C GLY A 186 -9.62 2.79 -2.36
N GLY A 187 -10.91 2.83 -1.98
CA GLY A 187 -11.94 3.49 -2.78
C GLY A 187 -12.65 2.59 -3.79
N LEU A 188 -12.58 1.26 -3.65
CA LEU A 188 -13.37 0.34 -4.46
C LEU A 188 -14.87 0.61 -4.23
N ASP A 189 -15.64 0.61 -5.31
CA ASP A 189 -17.09 0.75 -5.24
C ASP A 189 -17.72 -0.48 -4.58
N SER A 190 -18.63 -0.26 -3.63
CA SER A 190 -19.25 -1.35 -2.87
C SER A 190 -20.00 -2.37 -3.73
N ARG A 191 -20.46 -1.99 -4.92
CA ARG A 191 -21.09 -2.91 -5.88
C ARG A 191 -20.11 -3.97 -6.42
N LEU A 192 -18.80 -3.71 -6.32
CA LEU A 192 -17.74 -4.63 -6.75
C LEU A 192 -17.16 -5.46 -5.60
N PHE A 193 -17.62 -5.27 -4.36
CA PHE A 193 -17.14 -6.05 -3.23
C PHE A 193 -17.44 -7.53 -3.46
N THR A 194 -16.37 -8.33 -3.50
CA THR A 194 -16.48 -9.75 -3.83
C THR A 194 -15.56 -10.54 -2.92
N PRO A 195 -16.05 -11.62 -2.29
CA PRO A 195 -15.23 -12.42 -1.38
C PRO A 195 -14.05 -13.05 -2.11
N ARG A 196 -12.99 -13.29 -1.35
CA ARG A 196 -11.83 -14.05 -1.83
C ARG A 196 -12.22 -15.48 -2.15
N LEU A 197 -11.44 -16.15 -2.98
CA LEU A 197 -11.56 -17.58 -3.22
C LEU A 197 -11.43 -18.35 -1.90
N SER A 198 -12.22 -19.39 -1.73
CA SER A 198 -12.14 -20.30 -0.57
C SER A 198 -10.80 -21.07 -0.51
N ALA A 199 -10.25 -21.40 -1.67
CA ALA A 199 -8.91 -21.98 -1.82
C ALA A 199 -8.06 -21.04 -2.70
N PRO A 200 -6.97 -20.48 -2.18
CA PRO A 200 -6.08 -19.63 -2.97
C PRO A 200 -5.49 -20.39 -4.17
N ARG A 201 -5.31 -19.70 -5.30
CA ARG A 201 -4.53 -20.22 -6.43
C ARG A 201 -3.08 -20.35 -6.05
N VAL A 202 -2.44 -21.41 -6.49
CA VAL A 202 -1.00 -21.63 -6.31
C VAL A 202 -0.19 -20.62 -7.13
N LYS A 203 -0.74 -20.17 -8.26
CA LYS A 203 -0.05 -19.34 -9.23
C LYS A 203 -1.01 -18.31 -9.81
N ILE A 204 -0.73 -17.05 -9.54
CA ILE A 204 -1.34 -15.87 -10.19
C ILE A 204 -0.26 -15.22 -11.04
N PRO A 205 -0.48 -14.98 -12.34
CA PRO A 205 0.52 -14.33 -13.19
C PRO A 205 0.82 -12.90 -12.74
N ALA A 206 2.06 -12.44 -12.96
CA ALA A 206 2.43 -11.04 -12.79
C ALA A 206 1.54 -10.12 -13.65
N GLY A 207 1.25 -8.94 -13.13
CA GLY A 207 0.37 -7.96 -13.77
C GLY A 207 -1.13 -8.21 -13.55
N SER A 208 -1.54 -9.33 -12.92
CA SER A 208 -2.96 -9.61 -12.66
C SER A 208 -3.58 -8.54 -11.77
N VAL A 209 -4.75 -8.04 -12.17
CA VAL A 209 -5.59 -7.11 -11.41
C VAL A 209 -6.73 -7.89 -10.79
N GLY A 210 -6.95 -7.70 -9.49
CA GLY A 210 -7.92 -8.50 -8.77
C GLY A 210 -8.71 -7.72 -7.73
N ILE A 211 -9.82 -8.35 -7.28
CA ILE A 211 -10.68 -7.89 -6.19
C ILE A 211 -10.68 -8.94 -5.09
N GLY A 212 -10.51 -8.50 -3.84
CA GLY A 212 -10.55 -9.36 -2.67
C GLY A 212 -11.21 -8.68 -1.48
N GLY A 213 -12.46 -9.03 -1.18
CA GLY A 213 -13.27 -8.29 -0.21
C GLY A 213 -13.60 -6.89 -0.72
N GLU A 214 -13.25 -5.88 0.06
CA GLU A 214 -13.49 -4.46 -0.21
C GLU A 214 -12.31 -3.78 -0.93
N GLN A 215 -11.36 -4.55 -1.45
CA GLN A 215 -10.10 -4.04 -1.98
C GLN A 215 -9.89 -4.47 -3.42
N THR A 216 -9.21 -3.62 -4.19
CA THR A 216 -8.60 -3.97 -5.48
C THR A 216 -7.08 -3.78 -5.41
N GLY A 217 -6.34 -4.39 -6.34
CA GLY A 217 -4.90 -4.28 -6.40
C GLY A 217 -4.32 -4.96 -7.62
N ILE A 218 -3.00 -4.89 -7.77
CA ILE A 218 -2.25 -5.46 -8.89
C ILE A 218 -1.15 -6.35 -8.33
N TYR A 219 -1.03 -7.57 -8.84
CA TYR A 219 0.07 -8.48 -8.51
C TYR A 219 1.31 -8.10 -9.32
N PRO A 220 2.34 -7.47 -8.73
CA PRO A 220 3.51 -7.03 -9.51
C PRO A 220 4.41 -8.19 -9.93
N LEU A 221 4.32 -9.30 -9.22
CA LEU A 221 5.06 -10.54 -9.45
C LEU A 221 4.12 -11.73 -9.46
N GLU A 222 4.55 -12.81 -10.07
CA GLU A 222 3.87 -14.11 -9.97
C GLU A 222 3.88 -14.59 -8.51
N SER A 223 2.72 -15.01 -8.00
CA SER A 223 2.57 -15.45 -6.60
C SER A 223 1.33 -16.28 -6.38
N PRO A 224 1.23 -17.01 -5.27
CA PRO A 224 -0.06 -17.52 -4.80
C PRO A 224 -0.99 -16.37 -4.41
N GLY A 225 -2.32 -16.61 -4.47
CA GLY A 225 -3.30 -15.63 -4.01
C GLY A 225 -4.74 -16.09 -4.19
N GLY A 226 -5.65 -15.44 -3.45
CA GLY A 226 -7.07 -15.81 -3.43
C GLY A 226 -8.02 -14.69 -3.89
N TRP A 227 -7.53 -13.68 -4.61
CA TRP A 227 -8.38 -12.62 -5.13
C TRP A 227 -9.02 -13.04 -6.45
N GLN A 228 -10.18 -12.49 -6.74
CA GLN A 228 -10.89 -12.66 -8.01
C GLN A 228 -10.17 -11.87 -9.09
N LEU A 229 -9.65 -12.52 -10.10
CA LEU A 229 -8.89 -11.90 -11.18
C LEU A 229 -9.84 -11.34 -12.24
N ILE A 230 -9.82 -10.02 -12.42
CA ILE A 230 -10.71 -9.31 -13.35
C ILE A 230 -10.02 -8.80 -14.60
N GLY A 231 -8.68 -8.74 -14.60
CA GLY A 231 -7.90 -8.25 -15.73
C GLY A 231 -6.41 -8.42 -15.51
N ARG A 232 -5.61 -7.97 -16.51
CA ARG A 232 -4.15 -7.99 -16.43
C ARG A 232 -3.56 -6.78 -17.14
N THR A 233 -2.52 -6.19 -16.53
CA THR A 233 -1.70 -5.16 -17.18
C THR A 233 -0.54 -5.79 -17.94
N PRO A 234 -0.17 -5.25 -19.13
CA PRO A 234 1.05 -5.66 -19.82
C PRO A 234 2.32 -5.11 -19.17
N LEU A 235 2.21 -4.16 -18.22
CA LEU A 235 3.35 -3.49 -17.63
C LEU A 235 4.12 -4.38 -16.67
N THR A 236 5.45 -4.37 -16.74
CA THR A 236 6.34 -4.90 -15.71
C THR A 236 6.45 -3.87 -14.59
N LEU A 237 5.69 -4.09 -13.51
CA LEU A 237 5.59 -3.13 -12.41
C LEU A 237 6.79 -3.19 -11.46
N PHE A 238 7.38 -4.38 -11.30
CA PHE A 238 8.55 -4.58 -10.44
C PHE A 238 9.57 -5.47 -11.15
N SER A 239 10.84 -5.08 -11.14
CA SER A 239 11.95 -5.89 -11.62
C SER A 239 13.18 -5.63 -10.73
N PRO A 240 13.69 -6.67 -10.04
CA PRO A 240 14.93 -6.57 -9.29
C PRO A 240 16.11 -6.16 -10.17
N GLU A 241 16.13 -6.63 -11.42
CA GLU A 241 17.19 -6.35 -12.42
C GLU A 241 17.24 -4.86 -12.82
N ARG A 242 16.12 -4.14 -12.68
CA ARG A 242 16.01 -2.70 -12.91
C ARG A 242 16.15 -1.88 -11.61
N GLY A 243 16.83 -2.43 -10.60
CA GLY A 243 17.03 -1.76 -9.31
C GLY A 243 15.79 -1.72 -8.41
N GLY A 244 14.74 -2.49 -8.71
CA GLY A 244 13.52 -2.55 -7.89
C GLY A 244 12.66 -1.29 -7.89
N ALA A 245 12.92 -0.33 -8.79
CA ALA A 245 12.13 0.89 -8.88
C ALA A 245 10.67 0.60 -9.28
N LEU A 246 9.73 1.25 -8.56
CA LEU A 246 8.31 1.16 -8.79
C LEU A 246 7.80 2.41 -9.50
N PRO A 247 6.79 2.29 -10.40
CA PRO A 247 6.19 3.46 -11.05
C PRO A 247 5.34 4.31 -10.11
N TYR A 248 5.04 3.81 -8.92
CA TYR A 248 4.18 4.44 -7.92
C TYR A 248 4.69 4.21 -6.50
N GLY A 249 4.16 4.99 -5.57
CA GLY A 249 4.44 4.88 -4.13
C GLY A 249 3.21 5.10 -3.25
N PRO A 250 3.32 4.86 -1.94
CA PRO A 250 2.25 5.19 -1.01
C PRO A 250 1.87 6.67 -1.11
N GLY A 251 0.56 6.95 -1.15
CA GLY A 251 0.04 8.31 -1.35
C GLY A 251 -0.27 8.66 -2.80
N ASP A 252 0.34 8.00 -3.80
CA ASP A 252 -0.04 8.14 -5.20
C ASP A 252 -1.45 7.56 -5.47
N ARG A 253 -1.97 7.83 -6.66
CA ARG A 253 -3.24 7.28 -7.14
C ARG A 253 -3.02 6.45 -8.40
N ILE A 254 -3.76 5.37 -8.53
CA ILE A 254 -3.82 4.55 -9.74
C ILE A 254 -5.17 4.73 -10.41
N ARG A 255 -5.15 4.94 -11.73
CA ARG A 255 -6.32 4.83 -12.61
C ARG A 255 -6.11 3.64 -13.55
N PHE A 256 -7.05 2.74 -13.57
CA PHE A 256 -7.06 1.65 -14.54
C PHE A 256 -7.65 2.13 -15.87
N VAL A 257 -6.93 1.88 -16.96
CA VAL A 257 -7.36 2.27 -18.31
C VAL A 257 -7.65 1.00 -19.11
N PRO A 258 -8.91 0.72 -19.47
CA PRO A 258 -9.24 -0.46 -20.27
C PRO A 258 -8.56 -0.42 -21.63
N ILE A 259 -7.92 -1.53 -22.02
CA ILE A 259 -7.30 -1.71 -23.33
C ILE A 259 -7.75 -3.01 -23.99
N SER A 260 -7.63 -3.07 -25.31
CA SER A 260 -7.89 -4.29 -26.08
C SER A 260 -6.76 -5.33 -25.95
N PRO A 261 -7.04 -6.63 -26.26
CA PRO A 261 -5.98 -7.65 -26.35
C PRO A 261 -4.86 -7.31 -27.31
N GLN A 262 -5.18 -6.65 -28.42
CA GLN A 262 -4.19 -6.21 -29.41
C GLN A 262 -3.26 -5.14 -28.84
N GLU A 263 -3.83 -4.18 -28.12
CA GLU A 263 -3.04 -3.13 -27.45
C GLU A 263 -2.20 -3.72 -26.31
N TYR A 264 -2.73 -4.69 -25.58
CA TYR A 264 -1.97 -5.43 -24.56
C TYR A 264 -0.71 -6.07 -25.17
N ALA A 265 -0.86 -6.80 -26.27
CA ALA A 265 0.25 -7.44 -26.97
C ALA A 265 1.28 -6.40 -27.42
N ARG A 266 0.82 -5.30 -28.05
CA ARG A 266 1.69 -4.21 -28.53
C ARG A 266 2.53 -3.59 -27.40
N ILE A 267 1.92 -3.28 -26.26
CA ILE A 267 2.64 -2.68 -25.11
C ILE A 267 3.64 -3.68 -24.55
N ARG A 268 3.27 -4.94 -24.44
CA ARG A 268 4.15 -6.00 -23.94
C ARG A 268 5.39 -6.19 -24.82
N ASP A 269 5.21 -6.26 -26.14
CA ASP A 269 6.31 -6.40 -27.10
C ASP A 269 7.27 -5.22 -27.03
N MET A 270 6.77 -3.99 -26.83
CA MET A 270 7.60 -2.80 -26.65
C MET A 270 8.46 -2.87 -25.38
N GLN A 271 7.94 -3.44 -24.30
CA GLN A 271 8.71 -3.59 -23.04
C GLN A 271 9.78 -4.67 -23.14
N GLU A 272 9.48 -5.77 -23.84
CA GLU A 272 10.44 -6.86 -24.08
C GLU A 272 11.51 -6.45 -25.09
N GLY A 273 11.14 -5.71 -26.13
CA GLY A 273 12.06 -5.20 -27.18
C GLY A 273 12.95 -4.03 -26.75
N GLY A 274 12.50 -3.22 -25.78
CA GLY A 274 13.29 -2.08 -25.24
C GLY A 274 14.45 -2.49 -24.33
N GLY A 275 14.55 -3.76 -23.93
CA GLY A 275 15.66 -4.30 -23.12
C GLY A 275 16.94 -4.61 -23.92
N ASN A 276 16.95 -4.50 -25.24
CA ASN A 276 18.06 -4.94 -26.09
C ASN A 276 18.87 -3.79 -26.73
N HIS A 277 18.66 -2.53 -26.34
CA HIS A 277 19.46 -1.41 -26.82
C HIS A 277 20.09 -0.62 -25.67
N ALA A 278 21.03 -1.23 -24.97
CA ALA A 278 22.09 -0.53 -24.23
C ALA A 278 23.36 -1.39 -24.33
N VAL A 279 24.14 -1.16 -25.37
CA VAL A 279 25.56 -1.48 -25.45
C VAL A 279 26.30 -0.18 -25.21
#